data_88048cb8a1e2a686725efe4e93199395
#
_entry.id   88048cb8a1e2a686725efe4e93199395
#
_cell.length_a   1.000
_cell.length_b   1.000
_cell.length_c   1.000
_cell.angle_alpha   90.00
_cell.angle_beta   90.00
_cell.angle_gamma   90.00
#
_symmetry.space_group_name_H-M   'P 1'
#
loop_
_entity.id
_entity.type
_entity.pdbx_description
1 polymer ?
#
loop_
_entity_poly.entity_id
_entity_poly.type
_entity_poly.pdbx_seq_one_letter_code
_entity_poly.pdbx_strand_id
1 'polypeptide(L)'
;MIRYIPIAIVSEQYKWMANFWAYCQKKAYGQNAIPNSLVAIVNQNTYNSNVYNSVDWELLGLPYYMSPPIWNYVNSKNDLCVVINVVSALKPLLKNFDDNDTLVLCDMDMVLLKPYNGILPDNNTVICYDGYEDWHMLIANTEKQNYNKIAPYLKHQEQGYMNGGFVPIFIKVNLLKKIIDELIVTAEKIVESNEESTWKWWSCMTALSIVCHNNKIKMVGQNNTYIPNFNHFNQDEHYFAHYSVDPIFNKRTFPNHDITKYPDNGFYNLVKEWIVN
;
A
#
# COMPACT_ATOMS: atom_id res chain seq x y z
N MET A 1 -12.97 -14.49 -1.63
CA MET A 1 -12.29 -14.06 -2.88
C MET A 1 -11.10 -13.19 -2.54
N ILE A 2 -10.07 -13.09 -3.41
CA ILE A 2 -8.98 -12.10 -3.23
C ILE A 2 -9.40 -10.83 -3.95
N ARG A 3 -9.27 -9.68 -3.28
CA ARG A 3 -9.56 -8.35 -3.82
C ARG A 3 -8.32 -7.47 -3.70
N TYR A 4 -7.77 -7.02 -4.80
CA TYR A 4 -6.63 -6.10 -4.80
C TYR A 4 -7.13 -4.66 -4.73
N ILE A 5 -6.66 -3.91 -3.78
CA ILE A 5 -7.07 -2.53 -3.53
C ILE A 5 -5.84 -1.63 -3.64
N PRO A 6 -5.46 -1.22 -4.84
CA PRO A 6 -4.45 -0.18 -4.99
C PRO A 6 -5.01 1.14 -4.48
N ILE A 7 -4.22 1.83 -3.70
CA ILE A 7 -4.61 3.10 -3.12
C ILE A 7 -3.86 4.20 -3.84
N ALA A 8 -4.61 5.12 -4.45
CA ALA A 8 -4.07 6.20 -5.23
C ALA A 8 -4.44 7.56 -4.64
N ILE A 9 -3.52 8.49 -4.74
CA ILE A 9 -3.76 9.91 -4.51
C ILE A 9 -3.86 10.57 -5.85
N VAL A 10 -4.89 11.38 -6.08
CA VAL A 10 -5.10 12.00 -7.39
C VAL A 10 -4.00 13.00 -7.71
N SER A 11 -3.17 12.66 -8.70
CA SER A 11 -2.15 13.54 -9.28
C SER A 11 -1.86 13.11 -10.72
N GLU A 12 -1.22 13.96 -11.51
CA GLU A 12 -0.79 13.63 -12.89
C GLU A 12 0.07 12.35 -12.93
N GLN A 13 0.92 12.18 -11.92
CA GLN A 13 1.76 11.00 -11.80
C GLN A 13 0.93 9.70 -11.73
N TYR A 14 -0.21 9.69 -11.05
CA TYR A 14 -1.02 8.49 -10.89
C TYR A 14 -1.78 8.09 -12.15
N LYS A 15 -1.90 8.97 -13.12
CA LYS A 15 -2.58 8.69 -14.39
C LYS A 15 -1.94 7.53 -15.15
N TRP A 16 -0.63 7.59 -15.39
CA TRP A 16 0.07 6.51 -16.07
C TRP A 16 0.28 5.28 -15.17
N MET A 17 0.47 5.50 -13.87
CA MET A 17 0.61 4.41 -12.90
C MET A 17 -0.64 3.54 -12.86
N ALA A 18 -1.83 4.15 -12.87
CA ALA A 18 -3.10 3.42 -12.95
C ALA A 18 -3.22 2.60 -14.24
N ASN A 19 -2.80 3.16 -15.38
CA ASN A 19 -2.78 2.47 -16.66
C ASN A 19 -1.84 1.24 -16.62
N PHE A 20 -0.64 1.41 -16.10
CA PHE A 20 0.31 0.32 -15.97
C PHE A 20 -0.17 -0.74 -14.97
N TRP A 21 -0.73 -0.32 -13.85
CA TRP A 21 -1.33 -1.22 -12.87
C TRP A 21 -2.45 -2.07 -13.50
N ALA A 22 -3.37 -1.42 -14.24
CA ALA A 22 -4.45 -2.09 -14.95
C ALA A 22 -3.92 -3.11 -15.98
N TYR A 23 -2.91 -2.73 -16.74
CA TYR A 23 -2.26 -3.64 -17.69
C TYR A 23 -1.71 -4.89 -17.01
N CYS A 24 -0.96 -4.74 -15.91
CA CYS A 24 -0.40 -5.87 -15.16
C CYS A 24 -1.49 -6.78 -14.60
N GLN A 25 -2.58 -6.22 -14.06
CA GLN A 25 -3.72 -6.99 -13.58
C GLN A 25 -4.39 -7.81 -14.70
N LYS A 26 -4.65 -7.18 -15.84
CA LYS A 26 -5.23 -7.85 -17.01
C LYS A 26 -4.31 -8.94 -17.54
N LYS A 27 -3.00 -8.71 -17.54
CA LYS A 27 -2.03 -9.72 -17.95
C LYS A 27 -2.00 -10.92 -17.01
N ALA A 28 -2.07 -10.68 -15.70
CA ALA A 28 -2.05 -11.74 -14.68
C ALA A 28 -3.33 -12.58 -14.70
N TYR A 29 -4.51 -11.97 -14.78
CA TYR A 29 -5.79 -12.65 -14.61
C TYR A 29 -6.67 -12.72 -15.86
N GLY A 30 -6.26 -12.13 -16.98
CA GLY A 30 -7.08 -11.98 -18.16
C GLY A 30 -8.15 -10.90 -18.02
N GLN A 31 -8.91 -10.68 -19.09
CA GLN A 31 -9.88 -9.58 -19.13
C GLN A 31 -11.09 -9.77 -18.18
N ASN A 32 -11.42 -11.00 -17.84
CA ASN A 32 -12.59 -11.35 -17.05
C ASN A 32 -12.34 -11.47 -15.54
N ALA A 33 -11.12 -11.29 -15.09
CA ALA A 33 -10.73 -11.63 -13.73
C ALA A 33 -10.22 -10.44 -12.91
N ILE A 34 -10.74 -9.24 -13.16
CA ILE A 34 -10.36 -8.09 -12.34
C ILE A 34 -11.34 -7.97 -11.18
N PRO A 35 -11.07 -8.61 -10.04
CA PRO A 35 -11.94 -8.54 -8.87
C PRO A 35 -11.60 -7.32 -8.01
N ASN A 36 -11.27 -6.17 -8.61
CA ASN A 36 -10.55 -5.14 -7.92
C ASN A 36 -11.29 -3.83 -7.87
N SER A 37 -11.07 -3.11 -6.78
CA SER A 37 -11.48 -1.73 -6.67
C SER A 37 -10.25 -0.84 -6.57
N LEU A 38 -10.24 0.24 -7.30
CA LEU A 38 -9.27 1.31 -7.16
C LEU A 38 -9.83 2.35 -6.21
N VAL A 39 -9.09 2.65 -5.15
CA VAL A 39 -9.44 3.74 -4.25
C VAL A 39 -8.68 4.98 -4.66
N ALA A 40 -9.37 5.99 -5.12
CA ALA A 40 -8.78 7.28 -5.38
C ALA A 40 -9.14 8.26 -4.26
N ILE A 41 -8.13 8.92 -3.70
CA ILE A 41 -8.32 9.93 -2.67
C ILE A 41 -8.18 11.30 -3.30
N VAL A 42 -9.25 12.09 -3.21
CA VAL A 42 -9.23 13.48 -3.67
C VAL A 42 -8.99 14.39 -2.48
N ASN A 43 -7.87 15.10 -2.50
CA ASN A 43 -7.63 16.19 -1.58
C ASN A 43 -7.92 17.52 -2.28
N GLN A 44 -8.98 18.21 -1.84
CA GLN A 44 -9.42 19.46 -2.47
C GLN A 44 -8.39 20.58 -2.40
N ASN A 45 -7.50 20.56 -1.40
CA ASN A 45 -6.55 21.65 -1.19
C ASN A 45 -5.24 21.52 -1.98
N THR A 46 -4.90 20.31 -2.43
CA THR A 46 -3.60 20.02 -3.07
C THR A 46 -3.70 19.39 -4.44
N TYR A 47 -4.86 18.87 -4.83
CA TYR A 47 -5.01 18.15 -6.08
C TYR A 47 -6.00 18.84 -6.99
N ASN A 48 -5.58 19.02 -8.23
CA ASN A 48 -6.45 19.54 -9.29
C ASN A 48 -7.49 18.48 -9.64
N SER A 49 -8.76 18.76 -9.41
CA SER A 49 -9.88 17.88 -9.76
C SER A 49 -9.90 17.52 -11.25
N ASN A 50 -9.37 18.38 -12.12
CA ASN A 50 -9.26 18.13 -13.57
C ASN A 50 -8.31 16.98 -13.89
N VAL A 51 -7.28 16.74 -13.07
CA VAL A 51 -6.36 15.61 -13.23
C VAL A 51 -7.08 14.29 -13.04
N TYR A 52 -7.93 14.22 -12.02
CA TYR A 52 -8.74 13.03 -11.77
C TYR A 52 -9.68 12.73 -12.93
N ASN A 53 -10.38 13.74 -13.44
CA ASN A 53 -11.28 13.61 -14.58
C ASN A 53 -10.54 13.23 -15.89
N SER A 54 -9.23 13.39 -15.94
CA SER A 54 -8.42 13.00 -17.09
C SER A 54 -8.07 11.51 -17.14
N VAL A 55 -8.32 10.77 -16.05
CA VAL A 55 -8.19 9.29 -16.02
C VAL A 55 -9.54 8.68 -16.30
N ASP A 56 -9.67 8.01 -17.42
CA ASP A 56 -10.87 7.24 -17.74
C ASP A 56 -10.76 5.85 -17.08
N TRP A 57 -11.26 5.77 -15.86
CA TRP A 57 -11.24 4.54 -15.07
C TRP A 57 -12.11 3.43 -15.69
N GLU A 58 -13.17 3.79 -16.38
CA GLU A 58 -14.05 2.83 -17.09
C GLU A 58 -13.31 2.21 -18.28
N LEU A 59 -12.58 3.02 -19.03
CA LEU A 59 -11.76 2.54 -20.14
C LEU A 59 -10.69 1.55 -19.68
N LEU A 60 -10.13 1.75 -18.49
CA LEU A 60 -9.21 0.80 -17.88
C LEU A 60 -9.90 -0.53 -17.52
N GLY A 61 -11.24 -0.57 -17.47
CA GLY A 61 -12.02 -1.72 -17.05
C GLY A 61 -11.78 -2.10 -15.59
N LEU A 62 -11.48 -1.11 -14.75
CA LEU A 62 -11.28 -1.27 -13.32
C LEU A 62 -12.44 -0.61 -12.58
N PRO A 63 -13.12 -1.32 -11.68
CA PRO A 63 -14.04 -0.67 -10.75
C PRO A 63 -13.23 0.24 -9.82
N TYR A 64 -13.71 1.45 -9.60
CA TYR A 64 -13.07 2.41 -8.73
C TYR A 64 -14.04 2.99 -7.71
N TYR A 65 -13.50 3.44 -6.59
CA TYR A 65 -14.22 4.19 -5.59
C TYR A 65 -13.51 5.51 -5.34
N MET A 66 -14.25 6.59 -5.55
CA MET A 66 -13.78 7.91 -5.18
C MET A 66 -14.17 8.22 -3.75
N SER A 67 -13.19 8.30 -2.88
CA SER A 67 -13.42 8.79 -1.54
C SER A 67 -13.62 10.30 -1.58
N PRO A 68 -14.66 10.84 -0.94
CA PRO A 68 -14.69 12.27 -0.65
C PRO A 68 -13.45 12.63 0.17
N PRO A 69 -12.98 13.88 0.13
CA PRO A 69 -11.90 14.34 0.99
C PRO A 69 -12.37 14.23 2.44
N ILE A 70 -12.07 13.12 3.08
CA ILE A 70 -12.52 12.85 4.45
C ILE A 70 -11.71 13.68 5.43
N TRP A 71 -10.47 13.99 5.07
CA TRP A 71 -9.54 14.71 5.93
C TRP A 71 -8.78 15.79 5.17
N ASN A 72 -9.12 17.01 5.45
CA ASN A 72 -8.17 18.11 5.36
C ASN A 72 -7.31 18.09 6.62
N TYR A 73 -6.62 16.95 6.87
CA TYR A 73 -5.79 16.87 8.06
C TYR A 73 -4.57 17.75 7.85
N VAL A 74 -4.68 18.89 8.44
CA VAL A 74 -3.58 19.83 8.60
C VAL A 74 -3.14 19.67 10.05
N ASN A 75 -1.94 19.17 10.28
CA ASN A 75 -1.40 19.14 11.64
C ASN A 75 -1.28 20.56 12.18
N SER A 76 -0.94 20.70 13.46
CA SER A 76 -0.72 22.01 14.12
C SER A 76 0.30 22.92 13.42
N LYS A 77 1.07 22.37 12.44
CA LYS A 77 2.06 23.09 11.60
C LYS A 77 1.57 23.35 10.17
N ASN A 78 0.29 23.12 9.87
CA ASN A 78 -0.30 23.20 8.54
C ASN A 78 0.28 22.21 7.50
N ASP A 79 0.94 21.12 7.91
CA ASP A 79 1.41 20.09 7.00
C ASP A 79 0.28 19.10 6.68
N LEU A 80 0.05 18.90 5.40
CA LEU A 80 -0.97 17.97 4.92
C LEU A 80 -0.51 16.53 5.10
N CYS A 81 -1.25 15.73 5.86
CA CYS A 81 -0.98 14.31 6.00
C CYS A 81 -1.91 13.48 5.12
N VAL A 82 -1.45 13.21 3.91
CA VAL A 82 -2.20 12.45 2.90
C VAL A 82 -2.39 10.98 3.30
N VAL A 83 -1.48 10.45 4.09
CA VAL A 83 -1.42 9.02 4.43
C VAL A 83 -2.63 8.58 5.27
N ILE A 84 -3.16 9.46 6.14
CA ILE A 84 -4.38 9.17 6.91
C ILE A 84 -5.60 9.04 5.99
N ASN A 85 -5.66 9.82 4.92
CA ASN A 85 -6.73 9.72 3.93
C ASN A 85 -6.77 8.35 3.26
N VAL A 86 -5.62 7.70 3.08
CA VAL A 86 -5.51 6.35 2.53
C VAL A 86 -6.29 5.35 3.37
N VAL A 87 -6.05 5.33 4.67
CA VAL A 87 -6.72 4.38 5.58
C VAL A 87 -8.19 4.75 5.76
N SER A 88 -8.50 6.04 5.88
CA SER A 88 -9.88 6.52 6.06
C SER A 88 -10.76 6.21 4.87
N ALA A 89 -10.20 6.22 3.65
CA ALA A 89 -10.92 5.86 2.43
C ALA A 89 -11.33 4.37 2.37
N LEU A 90 -10.64 3.50 3.08
CA LEU A 90 -10.99 2.07 3.13
C LEU A 90 -12.29 1.83 3.89
N LYS A 91 -12.55 2.59 4.95
CA LYS A 91 -13.70 2.36 5.83
C LYS A 91 -15.04 2.30 5.10
N PRO A 92 -15.42 3.30 4.27
CA PRO A 92 -16.67 3.23 3.51
C PRO A 92 -16.70 2.14 2.43
N LEU A 93 -15.53 1.68 1.97
CA LEU A 93 -15.43 0.60 0.99
C LEU A 93 -15.77 -0.76 1.57
N LEU A 94 -15.50 -0.99 2.86
CA LEU A 94 -15.63 -2.31 3.47
C LEU A 94 -17.04 -2.89 3.39
N LYS A 95 -18.07 -2.05 3.28
CA LYS A 95 -19.46 -2.50 3.09
C LYS A 95 -19.72 -3.21 1.77
N ASN A 96 -18.84 -3.01 0.78
CA ASN A 96 -19.00 -3.56 -0.57
C ASN A 96 -18.34 -4.95 -0.73
N PHE A 97 -17.67 -5.45 0.32
CA PHE A 97 -16.96 -6.72 0.28
C PHE A 97 -17.59 -7.73 1.26
N ASP A 98 -17.53 -9.01 0.86
CA ASP A 98 -17.89 -10.11 1.74
C ASP A 98 -16.88 -10.23 2.90
N ASP A 99 -17.37 -10.58 4.09
CA ASP A 99 -16.55 -10.72 5.29
C ASP A 99 -15.43 -11.75 5.15
N ASN A 100 -15.60 -12.74 4.30
CA ASN A 100 -14.62 -13.78 4.02
C ASN A 100 -13.63 -13.39 2.90
N ASP A 101 -13.87 -12.28 2.21
CA ASP A 101 -12.93 -11.81 1.21
C ASP A 101 -11.59 -11.45 1.87
N THR A 102 -10.51 -11.64 1.13
CA THR A 102 -9.18 -11.16 1.49
C THR A 102 -8.86 -9.91 0.68
N LEU A 103 -8.65 -8.80 1.35
CA LEU A 103 -8.15 -7.58 0.72
C LEU A 103 -6.63 -7.65 0.63
N VAL A 104 -6.11 -7.22 -0.51
CA VAL A 104 -4.68 -6.97 -0.72
C VAL A 104 -4.51 -5.47 -0.88
N LEU A 105 -4.09 -4.81 0.19
CA LEU A 105 -3.82 -3.39 0.19
C LEU A 105 -2.43 -3.17 -0.40
N CYS A 106 -2.33 -2.35 -1.42
CA CYS A 106 -1.07 -2.09 -2.11
C CYS A 106 -1.01 -0.63 -2.56
N ASP A 107 0.21 -0.14 -2.73
CA ASP A 107 0.43 1.18 -3.32
C ASP A 107 0.18 1.13 -4.83
N MET A 108 -0.13 2.28 -5.44
CA MET A 108 -0.35 2.36 -6.89
C MET A 108 0.92 2.05 -7.69
N ASP A 109 2.10 2.25 -7.11
CA ASP A 109 3.40 1.88 -7.68
C ASP A 109 3.83 0.43 -7.32
N MET A 110 2.85 -0.39 -6.95
CA MET A 110 3.03 -1.81 -6.73
C MET A 110 2.16 -2.59 -7.72
N VAL A 111 2.79 -3.33 -8.62
CA VAL A 111 2.10 -4.09 -9.67
C VAL A 111 2.21 -5.58 -9.45
N LEU A 112 1.21 -6.30 -9.93
CA LEU A 112 1.20 -7.76 -9.90
C LEU A 112 2.00 -8.32 -11.09
N LEU A 113 2.95 -9.21 -10.82
CA LEU A 113 3.80 -9.86 -11.82
C LEU A 113 3.18 -11.14 -12.37
N LYS A 114 2.42 -11.85 -11.53
CA LYS A 114 1.74 -13.12 -11.84
C LYS A 114 0.57 -13.31 -10.87
N PRO A 115 -0.40 -14.20 -11.18
CA PRO A 115 -1.48 -14.52 -10.24
C PRO A 115 -0.95 -14.94 -8.89
N TYR A 116 -1.52 -14.42 -7.82
CA TYR A 116 -1.13 -14.79 -6.47
C TYR A 116 -1.72 -16.14 -6.08
N ASN A 117 -0.87 -17.09 -5.74
CA ASN A 117 -1.23 -18.40 -5.22
C ASN A 117 -0.50 -18.75 -3.90
N GLY A 118 0.01 -17.72 -3.21
CA GLY A 118 0.67 -17.88 -1.93
C GLY A 118 -0.29 -18.06 -0.75
N ILE A 119 0.24 -17.93 0.44
CA ILE A 119 -0.51 -18.11 1.70
C ILE A 119 -1.48 -16.94 1.88
N LEU A 120 -2.71 -17.25 2.25
CA LEU A 120 -3.74 -16.27 2.61
C LEU A 120 -3.92 -16.17 4.12
N PRO A 121 -4.28 -15.00 4.65
CA PRO A 121 -4.54 -14.82 6.08
C PRO A 121 -5.83 -15.54 6.51
N ASP A 122 -5.86 -15.98 7.75
CA ASP A 122 -7.08 -16.36 8.45
C ASP A 122 -7.76 -15.14 9.12
N ASN A 123 -8.77 -15.39 9.95
CA ASN A 123 -9.55 -14.34 10.61
C ASN A 123 -8.82 -13.64 11.77
N ASN A 124 -7.60 -14.06 12.11
CA ASN A 124 -6.79 -13.45 13.16
C ASN A 124 -5.33 -13.20 12.72
N THR A 125 -5.11 -13.21 11.42
CA THR A 125 -3.77 -13.03 10.84
C THR A 125 -3.79 -11.91 9.82
N VAL A 126 -2.76 -11.08 9.85
CA VAL A 126 -2.40 -10.13 8.80
C VAL A 126 -1.09 -10.59 8.18
N ILE A 127 -1.02 -10.63 6.86
CA ILE A 127 0.22 -10.93 6.14
C ILE A 127 0.71 -9.63 5.50
N CYS A 128 1.99 -9.32 5.66
CA CYS A 128 2.62 -8.13 5.11
C CYS A 128 3.97 -8.45 4.49
N TYR A 129 4.52 -7.50 3.75
CA TYR A 129 5.87 -7.65 3.21
C TYR A 129 6.93 -7.63 4.31
N ASP A 130 7.90 -8.52 4.24
CA ASP A 130 8.97 -8.74 5.24
C ASP A 130 10.39 -8.51 4.68
N GLY A 131 10.52 -7.87 3.55
CA GLY A 131 11.82 -7.69 2.89
C GLY A 131 12.66 -6.51 3.40
N TYR A 132 12.16 -5.76 4.35
CA TYR A 132 12.89 -4.66 4.99
C TYR A 132 13.41 -5.08 6.37
N GLU A 133 14.33 -6.02 6.43
CA GLU A 133 14.90 -6.48 7.70
C GLU A 133 15.43 -5.32 8.56
N ASP A 134 16.11 -4.36 7.95
CA ASP A 134 16.60 -3.15 8.64
C ASP A 134 15.47 -2.25 9.17
N TRP A 135 14.28 -2.30 8.59
CA TRP A 135 13.14 -1.48 8.98
C TRP A 135 12.30 -2.08 10.11
N HIS A 136 12.24 -3.41 10.20
CA HIS A 136 11.69 -4.10 11.38
C HIS A 136 12.47 -3.72 12.63
N MET A 137 13.77 -3.54 12.50
CA MET A 137 14.62 -3.03 13.57
C MET A 137 14.27 -1.59 13.96
N LEU A 138 13.83 -0.74 13.02
CA LEU A 138 13.44 0.65 13.31
C LEU A 138 12.19 0.76 14.20
N ILE A 139 11.24 -0.16 14.10
CA ILE A 139 10.00 -0.13 14.88
C ILE A 139 10.13 -0.90 16.19
N ALA A 140 10.83 -2.05 16.20
CA ALA A 140 10.82 -2.98 17.32
C ALA A 140 12.11 -3.05 18.12
N ASN A 141 13.26 -2.81 17.52
CA ASN A 141 14.54 -3.19 18.13
C ASN A 141 15.63 -2.12 18.09
N THR A 142 15.46 -1.04 17.39
CA THR A 142 16.44 0.02 17.49
C THR A 142 16.28 0.73 18.80
N GLU A 143 17.19 0.32 19.68
CA GLU A 143 17.73 1.12 20.74
C GLU A 143 16.75 2.18 21.25
N LYS A 144 15.92 1.81 22.21
CA LYS A 144 15.14 2.71 23.09
C LYS A 144 14.44 3.92 22.43
N GLN A 145 15.01 4.55 21.40
CA GLN A 145 14.49 5.78 20.79
C GLN A 145 13.19 5.54 20.00
N ASN A 146 13.13 4.51 19.17
CA ASN A 146 11.93 4.23 18.37
C ASN A 146 10.86 3.53 19.21
N TYR A 147 11.25 2.65 20.12
CA TYR A 147 10.33 2.09 21.09
C TYR A 147 9.65 3.18 21.92
N ASN A 148 10.37 4.18 22.38
CA ASN A 148 9.79 5.31 23.14
C ASN A 148 8.75 6.11 22.33
N LYS A 149 8.84 6.12 21.01
CA LYS A 149 7.85 6.78 20.13
C LYS A 149 6.56 5.99 20.00
N ILE A 150 6.62 4.65 20.06
CA ILE A 150 5.44 3.77 19.93
C ILE A 150 4.88 3.30 21.28
N ALA A 151 5.71 3.23 22.32
CA ALA A 151 5.33 2.77 23.65
C ALA A 151 4.05 3.43 24.21
N PRO A 152 3.80 4.73 24.01
CA PRO A 152 2.59 5.39 24.47
C PRO A 152 1.29 4.82 23.89
N TYR A 153 1.38 4.12 22.76
CA TYR A 153 0.23 3.55 22.04
C TYR A 153 0.03 2.06 22.31
N LEU A 154 0.98 1.41 23.00
CA LEU A 154 0.90 0.00 23.32
C LEU A 154 0.07 -0.21 24.60
N LYS A 155 -0.95 -1.08 24.51
CA LYS A 155 -1.76 -1.50 25.67
C LYS A 155 -0.97 -2.43 26.61
N HIS A 156 0.00 -3.15 26.06
CA HIS A 156 0.84 -4.09 26.79
C HIS A 156 2.30 -3.78 26.48
N GLN A 157 3.09 -3.52 27.51
CA GLN A 157 4.52 -3.17 27.39
C GLN A 157 5.42 -4.38 27.21
N GLU A 158 4.94 -5.45 26.61
CA GLU A 158 5.78 -6.59 26.28
C GLU A 158 6.79 -6.21 25.21
N GLN A 159 8.06 -6.34 25.55
CA GLN A 159 9.14 -6.22 24.57
C GLN A 159 9.01 -7.39 23.59
N GLY A 160 8.61 -7.12 22.37
CA GLY A 160 8.46 -8.10 21.32
C GLY A 160 8.76 -7.52 19.95
N TYR A 161 9.12 -8.41 19.05
CA TYR A 161 9.28 -8.07 17.64
C TYR A 161 7.93 -7.70 17.04
N MET A 162 7.83 -6.51 16.43
CA MET A 162 6.63 -6.07 15.71
C MET A 162 6.96 -5.97 14.24
N ASN A 163 6.14 -6.61 13.42
CA ASN A 163 6.22 -6.44 11.97
C ASN A 163 5.82 -5.03 11.55
N GLY A 164 6.50 -4.47 10.56
CA GLY A 164 6.33 -3.07 10.14
C GLY A 164 5.03 -2.76 9.39
N GLY A 165 4.20 -3.75 9.07
CA GLY A 165 2.95 -3.54 8.34
C GLY A 165 3.13 -3.01 6.91
N PHE A 166 4.21 -3.39 6.23
CA PHE A 166 4.50 -2.92 4.87
C PHE A 166 3.63 -3.59 3.81
N VAL A 167 3.35 -2.83 2.76
CA VAL A 167 2.59 -3.31 1.59
C VAL A 167 3.41 -4.33 0.78
N PRO A 168 2.77 -5.34 0.15
CA PRO A 168 1.34 -5.58 0.15
C PRO A 168 0.84 -6.16 1.48
N ILE A 169 -0.33 -5.69 1.94
CA ILE A 169 -0.96 -6.16 3.16
C ILE A 169 -2.16 -7.02 2.79
N PHE A 170 -2.15 -8.28 3.22
CA PHE A 170 -3.28 -9.19 3.07
C PHE A 170 -4.04 -9.26 4.38
N ILE A 171 -5.32 -8.94 4.33
CA ILE A 171 -6.18 -8.92 5.51
C ILE A 171 -7.60 -9.36 5.16
N LYS A 172 -8.25 -10.12 6.03
CA LYS A 172 -9.67 -10.45 5.90
C LYS A 172 -10.55 -9.23 6.12
N VAL A 173 -11.62 -9.08 5.32
CA VAL A 173 -12.56 -7.98 5.44
C VAL A 173 -13.16 -7.89 6.83
N ASN A 174 -13.60 -9.02 7.41
CA ASN A 174 -14.14 -9.06 8.76
C ASN A 174 -13.13 -8.59 9.84
N LEU A 175 -11.85 -8.91 9.67
CA LEU A 175 -10.81 -8.46 10.57
C LEU A 175 -10.58 -6.97 10.43
N LEU A 176 -10.47 -6.47 9.18
CA LEU A 176 -10.29 -5.04 8.93
C LEU A 176 -11.47 -4.22 9.46
N LYS A 177 -12.72 -4.68 9.28
CA LYS A 177 -13.91 -4.03 9.87
C LYS A 177 -13.82 -3.87 11.39
N LYS A 178 -13.21 -4.84 12.08
CA LYS A 178 -13.06 -4.79 13.55
C LYS A 178 -12.02 -3.75 14.01
N ILE A 179 -10.97 -3.53 13.22
CA ILE A 179 -9.82 -2.73 13.66
C ILE A 179 -9.71 -1.37 12.97
N ILE A 180 -10.47 -1.11 11.90
CA ILE A 180 -10.29 0.08 11.05
C ILE A 180 -10.41 1.39 11.83
N ASP A 181 -11.31 1.48 12.79
CA ASP A 181 -11.50 2.69 13.59
C ASP A 181 -10.32 2.94 14.54
N GLU A 182 -9.84 1.88 15.21
CA GLU A 182 -8.64 1.97 16.04
C GLU A 182 -7.41 2.28 15.19
N LEU A 183 -7.34 1.72 13.99
CA LEU A 183 -6.24 1.98 13.05
C LEU A 183 -6.18 3.46 12.64
N ILE A 184 -7.31 4.06 12.27
CA ILE A 184 -7.40 5.48 11.91
C ILE A 184 -6.95 6.35 13.09
N VAL A 185 -7.56 6.15 14.26
CA VAL A 185 -7.25 6.94 15.47
C VAL A 185 -5.79 6.80 15.89
N THR A 186 -5.21 5.60 15.74
CA THR A 186 -3.80 5.37 16.09
C THR A 186 -2.88 6.07 15.09
N ALA A 187 -3.19 6.02 13.81
CA ALA A 187 -2.42 6.72 12.78
C ALA A 187 -2.45 8.25 12.99
N GLU A 188 -3.61 8.81 13.32
CA GLU A 188 -3.76 10.24 13.67
C GLU A 188 -2.86 10.63 14.82
N LYS A 189 -2.91 9.89 15.92
CA LYS A 189 -2.08 10.16 17.11
C LYS A 189 -0.58 10.09 16.80
N ILE A 190 -0.14 9.14 15.95
CA ILE A 190 1.25 9.05 15.52
C ILE A 190 1.66 10.29 14.73
N VAL A 191 0.81 10.78 13.85
CA VAL A 191 1.08 11.99 13.05
C VAL A 191 1.13 13.23 13.95
N GLU A 192 0.21 13.36 14.88
CA GLU A 192 0.14 14.51 15.80
C GLU A 192 1.34 14.59 16.74
N SER A 193 1.79 13.45 17.24
CA SER A 193 2.86 13.39 18.23
C SER A 193 4.28 13.40 17.67
N ASN A 194 4.44 13.20 16.35
CA ASN A 194 5.75 13.13 15.72
C ASN A 194 6.00 14.31 14.79
N GLU A 195 7.15 14.97 14.98
CA GLU A 195 7.58 16.07 14.13
C GLU A 195 8.27 15.61 12.86
N GLU A 196 8.85 14.41 12.87
CA GLU A 196 9.62 13.87 11.76
C GLU A 196 8.74 13.44 10.59
N SER A 197 9.06 13.91 9.39
CA SER A 197 8.30 13.62 8.15
C SER A 197 8.22 12.11 7.86
N THR A 198 9.25 11.36 8.17
CA THR A 198 9.33 9.92 7.98
C THR A 198 8.28 9.16 8.79
N TRP A 199 8.10 9.52 10.07
CA TRP A 199 7.07 8.92 10.94
C TRP A 199 5.67 9.24 10.47
N LYS A 200 5.44 10.44 9.93
CA LYS A 200 4.16 10.81 9.34
C LYS A 200 3.86 9.95 8.12
N TRP A 201 4.86 9.74 7.26
CA TRP A 201 4.70 8.92 6.06
C TRP A 201 4.37 7.45 6.40
N TRP A 202 4.98 6.90 7.45
CA TRP A 202 4.75 5.51 7.87
C TRP A 202 3.67 5.35 8.94
N SER A 203 2.96 6.39 9.29
CA SER A 203 1.98 6.38 10.37
C SER A 203 0.94 5.26 10.23
N CYS A 204 0.43 5.00 9.03
CA CYS A 204 -0.55 3.95 8.81
C CYS A 204 0.03 2.54 8.95
N MET A 205 1.25 2.32 8.48
CA MET A 205 1.96 1.04 8.61
C MET A 205 2.28 0.77 10.08
N THR A 206 2.82 1.77 10.77
CA THR A 206 3.11 1.70 12.20
C THR A 206 1.84 1.51 13.03
N ALA A 207 0.76 2.22 12.70
CA ALA A 207 -0.53 2.08 13.36
C ALA A 207 -1.09 0.65 13.20
N LEU A 208 -0.97 0.05 12.01
CA LEU A 208 -1.40 -1.33 11.79
C LEU A 208 -0.65 -2.30 12.71
N SER A 209 0.67 -2.14 12.84
CA SER A 209 1.49 -2.97 13.72
C SER A 209 1.07 -2.82 15.18
N ILE A 210 0.86 -1.59 15.66
CA ILE A 210 0.41 -1.29 17.02
C ILE A 210 -0.98 -1.88 17.28
N VAL A 211 -1.91 -1.69 16.36
CA VAL A 211 -3.29 -2.18 16.51
C VAL A 211 -3.32 -3.70 16.49
N CYS A 212 -2.55 -4.35 15.63
CA CYS A 212 -2.43 -5.80 15.62
C CYS A 212 -1.87 -6.32 16.95
N HIS A 213 -0.79 -5.72 17.45
CA HIS A 213 -0.21 -6.08 18.75
C HIS A 213 -1.23 -5.92 19.88
N ASN A 214 -1.89 -4.76 19.97
CA ASN A 214 -2.87 -4.46 21.01
C ASN A 214 -4.07 -5.40 21.02
N ASN A 215 -4.45 -5.95 19.88
CA ASN A 215 -5.59 -6.85 19.71
C ASN A 215 -5.18 -8.32 19.59
N LYS A 216 -3.89 -8.65 19.82
CA LYS A 216 -3.35 -10.01 19.72
C LYS A 216 -3.60 -10.66 18.35
N ILE A 217 -3.57 -9.84 17.30
CA ILE A 217 -3.65 -10.27 15.91
C ILE A 217 -2.24 -10.65 15.46
N LYS A 218 -2.11 -11.84 14.88
CA LYS A 218 -0.83 -12.33 14.38
C LYS A 218 -0.44 -11.55 13.12
N MET A 219 0.77 -11.02 13.08
CA MET A 219 1.37 -10.49 11.86
C MET A 219 2.42 -11.46 11.33
N VAL A 220 2.36 -11.76 10.03
CA VAL A 220 3.28 -12.69 9.35
C VAL A 220 3.92 -11.94 8.19
N GLY A 221 5.25 -11.91 8.19
CA GLY A 221 6.02 -11.38 7.08
C GLY A 221 6.13 -12.38 5.92
N GLN A 222 6.08 -11.88 4.70
CA GLN A 222 6.35 -12.63 3.48
C GLN A 222 7.25 -11.85 2.54
N ASN A 223 8.33 -12.47 2.09
CA ASN A 223 9.21 -11.89 1.06
C ASN A 223 8.69 -12.25 -0.33
N ASN A 224 7.57 -11.65 -0.74
CA ASN A 224 6.86 -11.95 -1.99
C ASN A 224 6.87 -10.77 -2.99
N THR A 225 7.66 -9.75 -2.70
CA THR A 225 7.71 -8.51 -3.47
C THR A 225 9.13 -8.22 -3.95
N TYR A 226 9.26 -8.01 -5.25
CA TYR A 226 10.48 -7.48 -5.84
C TYR A 226 10.54 -5.97 -5.64
N ILE A 227 11.62 -5.50 -5.05
CA ILE A 227 11.90 -4.06 -4.91
C ILE A 227 13.26 -3.79 -5.56
N PRO A 228 13.29 -3.07 -6.69
CA PRO A 228 14.54 -2.67 -7.32
C PRO A 228 15.47 -1.99 -6.32
N ASN A 229 16.74 -2.35 -6.33
CA ASN A 229 17.83 -1.97 -5.40
C ASN A 229 17.88 -2.66 -4.04
N PHE A 230 16.80 -3.30 -3.58
CA PHE A 230 16.80 -3.94 -2.27
C PHE A 230 16.90 -5.46 -2.35
N ASN A 231 16.35 -6.07 -3.40
CA ASN A 231 16.42 -7.51 -3.57
C ASN A 231 16.61 -7.93 -5.03
N HIS A 232 17.15 -9.11 -5.24
CA HIS A 232 17.24 -9.70 -6.56
C HIS A 232 15.89 -10.25 -6.99
N PHE A 233 15.56 -10.06 -8.27
CA PHE A 233 14.34 -10.61 -8.84
C PHE A 233 14.38 -12.14 -8.84
N ASN A 234 13.37 -12.76 -8.20
CA ASN A 234 13.15 -14.20 -8.23
C ASN A 234 11.73 -14.47 -8.74
N GLN A 235 11.63 -15.07 -9.94
CA GLN A 235 10.36 -15.33 -10.59
C GLN A 235 9.47 -16.29 -9.80
N ASP A 236 10.04 -17.21 -9.05
CA ASP A 236 9.27 -18.23 -8.31
C ASP A 236 8.67 -17.65 -7.02
N GLU A 237 9.38 -16.75 -6.37
CA GLU A 237 9.01 -16.18 -5.06
C GLU A 237 8.23 -14.88 -5.18
N HIS A 238 8.59 -14.00 -6.14
CA HIS A 238 7.99 -12.69 -6.24
C HIS A 238 6.68 -12.70 -7.03
N TYR A 239 5.64 -12.21 -6.39
CA TYR A 239 4.31 -11.99 -6.99
C TYR A 239 4.08 -10.53 -7.35
N PHE A 240 4.76 -9.62 -6.67
CA PHE A 240 4.61 -8.18 -6.81
C PHE A 240 5.95 -7.53 -7.18
N ALA A 241 5.87 -6.37 -7.82
CA ALA A 241 6.99 -5.44 -7.94
C ALA A 241 6.58 -4.08 -7.38
N HIS A 242 7.37 -3.56 -6.45
CA HIS A 242 7.19 -2.23 -5.87
C HIS A 242 8.31 -1.30 -6.36
N TYR A 243 8.00 -0.47 -7.35
CA TYR A 243 8.99 0.36 -8.05
C TYR A 243 9.11 1.79 -7.50
N SER A 244 8.72 1.98 -6.24
CA SER A 244 8.76 3.30 -5.57
C SER A 244 10.13 3.96 -5.57
N VAL A 245 11.18 3.17 -5.50
CA VAL A 245 12.60 3.58 -5.42
C VAL A 245 13.45 3.02 -6.56
N ASP A 246 12.82 2.71 -7.69
CA ASP A 246 13.52 2.18 -8.85
C ASP A 246 14.44 3.26 -9.46
N PRO A 247 15.74 3.01 -9.61
CA PRO A 247 16.68 3.97 -10.19
C PRO A 247 16.58 4.03 -11.70
N ILE A 248 16.09 2.96 -12.34
CA ILE A 248 16.02 2.84 -13.80
C ILE A 248 14.63 3.25 -14.27
N PHE A 249 13.57 2.71 -13.66
CA PHE A 249 12.20 3.07 -13.94
C PHE A 249 11.69 4.11 -12.95
N ASN A 250 12.08 5.36 -13.16
CA ASN A 250 11.72 6.43 -12.24
C ASN A 250 10.29 6.93 -12.50
N LYS A 251 9.40 6.68 -11.56
CA LYS A 251 7.99 7.06 -11.64
C LYS A 251 7.74 8.58 -11.78
N ARG A 252 8.72 9.43 -11.47
CA ARG A 252 8.60 10.88 -11.58
C ARG A 252 8.96 11.42 -12.95
N THR A 253 9.76 10.69 -13.72
CA THR A 253 10.27 11.12 -15.03
C THR A 253 9.68 10.34 -16.21
N PHE A 254 8.90 9.29 -15.92
CA PHE A 254 8.17 8.57 -16.95
C PHE A 254 7.20 9.52 -17.72
N PRO A 255 7.07 9.48 -19.06
CA PRO A 255 7.45 8.40 -19.98
C PRO A 255 8.78 8.57 -20.73
N ASN A 256 9.65 9.47 -20.34
CA ASN A 256 10.89 9.78 -21.07
C ASN A 256 12.03 8.79 -20.77
N HIS A 257 11.75 7.49 -20.83
CA HIS A 257 12.71 6.45 -20.49
C HIS A 257 13.27 5.73 -21.73
N ASP A 258 14.57 5.49 -21.69
CA ASP A 258 15.25 4.63 -22.64
C ASP A 258 15.09 3.16 -22.22
N ILE A 259 14.10 2.48 -22.79
CA ILE A 259 13.77 1.08 -22.47
C ILE A 259 14.90 0.10 -22.80
N THR A 260 15.89 0.49 -23.61
CA THR A 260 17.02 -0.37 -23.96
C THR A 260 17.96 -0.62 -22.77
N LYS A 261 17.88 0.26 -21.76
CA LYS A 261 18.65 0.15 -20.52
C LYS A 261 18.01 -0.74 -19.45
N TYR A 262 16.79 -1.23 -19.70
CA TYR A 262 16.09 -2.03 -18.72
C TYR A 262 16.66 -3.45 -18.66
N PRO A 263 16.95 -3.98 -17.46
CA PRO A 263 17.36 -5.35 -17.28
C PRO A 263 16.35 -6.35 -17.86
N ASP A 264 16.82 -7.55 -18.14
CA ASP A 264 15.95 -8.64 -18.59
C ASP A 264 15.44 -9.43 -17.37
N ASN A 265 14.34 -8.96 -16.80
CA ASN A 265 13.63 -9.67 -15.73
C ASN A 265 12.12 -9.44 -15.84
N GLY A 266 11.36 -10.19 -15.04
CA GLY A 266 9.90 -10.20 -15.14
C GLY A 266 9.24 -8.82 -15.00
N PHE A 267 9.74 -7.95 -14.12
CA PHE A 267 9.21 -6.60 -13.95
C PHE A 267 9.50 -5.70 -15.16
N TYR A 268 10.78 -5.59 -15.56
CA TYR A 268 11.15 -4.73 -16.68
C TYR A 268 10.61 -5.23 -18.02
N ASN A 269 10.42 -6.54 -18.18
CA ASN A 269 9.77 -7.11 -19.35
C ASN A 269 8.30 -6.69 -19.44
N LEU A 270 7.57 -6.65 -18.32
CA LEU A 270 6.22 -6.09 -18.27
C LEU A 270 6.19 -4.61 -18.64
N VAL A 271 7.16 -3.82 -18.17
CA VAL A 271 7.28 -2.39 -18.53
C VAL A 271 7.54 -2.22 -20.02
N LYS A 272 8.50 -2.98 -20.58
CA LYS A 272 8.81 -2.96 -22.03
C LYS A 272 7.57 -3.28 -22.86
N GLU A 273 6.89 -4.37 -22.54
CA GLU A 273 5.68 -4.80 -23.25
C GLU A 273 4.56 -3.75 -23.16
N TRP A 274 4.36 -3.15 -21.97
CA TRP A 274 3.33 -2.12 -21.80
C TRP A 274 3.61 -0.85 -22.59
N ILE A 275 4.87 -0.42 -22.72
CA ILE A 275 5.26 0.78 -23.48
C ILE A 275 5.06 0.57 -24.98
N VAL A 276 5.26 -0.67 -25.47
CA VAL A 276 5.17 -0.99 -26.92
C VAL A 276 3.72 -1.21 -27.37
N ASN A 277 2.81 -1.60 -26.47
CA ASN A 277 1.40 -1.83 -26.76
C ASN A 277 0.52 -0.62 -26.47
#